data_64ac09f684b717ce562a2502bfe33921
#
_entry.id   64ac09f684b717ce562a2502bfe33921
#
_cell.length_a   1.000
_cell.length_b   1.000
_cell.length_c   1.000
_cell.angle_alpha   90.00
_cell.angle_beta   90.00
_cell.angle_gamma   90.00
#
_symmetry.space_group_name_H-M   'P 1'
#
loop_
_entity.id
_entity.type
_entity.pdbx_description
1 polymer ?
#
loop_
_entity_poly.entity_id
_entity_poly.type
_entity_poly.pdbx_seq_one_letter_code
_entity_poly.pdbx_strand_id
1 'polypeptide(L)'
;MLDQALKNQLAAYLQRVTQPFELVASLDASPTSHEMQNLLETIAGLSDHITLRTDGQDARRPSFSLQRLGSESQLRFAGLPLGHEFTSLVLALLWTGGHPPKVEAEQIEQIKALDGDFEFEVYMSLSCHNCPDVVQALSLMAILNPSIKTTVIEGGAFKAEVDAREVMAVPMVFLNGQ
;
A
#
# COMPACT_ATOMS: atom_id res chain seq x y z
N MET A 1 6.94 -15.86 0.10
CA MET A 1 6.67 -15.69 1.53
C MET A 1 7.83 -15.05 2.24
N LEU A 2 7.56 -14.45 3.39
CA LEU A 2 8.63 -13.86 4.19
C LEU A 2 9.45 -14.95 4.87
N ASP A 3 10.77 -14.85 4.74
CA ASP A 3 11.67 -15.69 5.52
C ASP A 3 11.76 -15.18 6.97
N GLN A 4 12.43 -15.94 7.84
CA GLN A 4 12.50 -15.58 9.25
C GLN A 4 13.24 -14.27 9.48
N ALA A 5 14.26 -13.96 8.66
CA ALA A 5 14.99 -12.71 8.80
C ALA A 5 14.12 -11.51 8.46
N LEU A 6 13.31 -11.59 7.40
CA LEU A 6 12.36 -10.52 7.04
C LEU A 6 11.27 -10.38 8.09
N LYS A 7 10.76 -11.49 8.65
CA LYS A 7 9.78 -11.45 9.74
C LYS A 7 10.34 -10.74 10.96
N ASN A 8 11.59 -11.02 11.31
CA ASN A 8 12.24 -10.38 12.46
C ASN A 8 12.42 -8.89 12.24
N GLN A 9 12.83 -8.48 11.02
CA GLN A 9 12.91 -7.08 10.66
C GLN A 9 11.56 -6.39 10.75
N LEU A 10 10.53 -7.00 10.18
CA LEU A 10 9.18 -6.47 10.17
C LEU A 10 8.66 -6.32 11.60
N ALA A 11 8.87 -7.32 12.45
CA ALA A 11 8.47 -7.26 13.85
C ALA A 11 9.12 -6.07 14.58
N ALA A 12 10.41 -5.83 14.32
CA ALA A 12 11.13 -4.71 14.93
C ALA A 12 10.57 -3.36 14.46
N TYR A 13 10.30 -3.22 13.16
CA TYR A 13 9.70 -1.99 12.63
C TYR A 13 8.29 -1.76 13.20
N LEU A 14 7.47 -2.80 13.29
CA LEU A 14 6.07 -2.67 13.71
C LEU A 14 5.92 -2.30 15.18
N GLN A 15 6.97 -2.40 15.99
CA GLN A 15 6.95 -1.88 17.35
C GLN A 15 6.76 -0.36 17.39
N ARG A 16 7.02 0.33 16.27
CA ARG A 16 6.84 1.79 16.15
C ARG A 16 5.40 2.18 15.82
N VAL A 17 4.54 1.21 15.55
CA VAL A 17 3.11 1.47 15.29
C VAL A 17 2.45 1.76 16.63
N THR A 18 1.80 2.92 16.75
CA THR A 18 1.17 3.38 17.99
C THR A 18 -0.33 3.61 17.82
N GLN A 19 -0.83 3.75 16.59
CA GLN A 19 -2.22 3.99 16.32
C GLN A 19 -2.84 2.77 15.63
N PRO A 20 -4.04 2.35 16.03
CA PRO A 20 -4.67 1.16 15.46
C PRO A 20 -5.17 1.42 14.05
N PHE A 21 -5.06 0.41 13.20
CA PHE A 21 -5.66 0.41 11.87
C PHE A 21 -5.97 -1.00 11.42
N GLU A 22 -6.78 -1.10 10.37
CA GLU A 22 -7.16 -2.37 9.79
C GLU A 22 -6.52 -2.56 8.42
N LEU A 23 -6.18 -3.81 8.13
CA LEU A 23 -5.89 -4.26 6.77
C LEU A 23 -7.17 -4.91 6.25
N VAL A 24 -7.70 -4.41 5.15
CA VAL A 24 -8.94 -4.93 4.56
C VAL A 24 -8.60 -5.57 3.23
N ALA A 25 -8.65 -6.89 3.18
CA ALA A 25 -8.26 -7.66 2.01
C ALA A 25 -9.47 -8.02 1.15
N SER A 26 -9.28 -7.89 -0.16
CA SER A 26 -10.21 -8.36 -1.19
C SER A 26 -9.53 -9.52 -1.92
N LEU A 27 -10.01 -10.73 -1.69
CA LEU A 27 -9.34 -11.96 -2.10
C LEU A 27 -10.24 -12.81 -2.99
N ASP A 28 -9.61 -13.65 -3.81
CA ASP A 28 -10.27 -14.70 -4.57
C ASP A 28 -9.62 -16.06 -4.23
N ALA A 29 -9.91 -17.08 -5.02
CA ALA A 29 -9.40 -18.43 -4.77
C ALA A 29 -8.01 -18.68 -5.36
N SER A 30 -7.36 -17.65 -5.92
CA SER A 30 -6.07 -17.81 -6.58
C SER A 30 -4.93 -18.08 -5.59
N PRO A 31 -3.84 -18.72 -6.04
CA PRO A 31 -2.66 -18.88 -5.19
C PRO A 31 -2.09 -17.56 -4.68
N THR A 32 -2.13 -16.51 -5.51
CA THR A 32 -1.64 -15.17 -5.11
C THR A 32 -2.48 -14.59 -3.98
N SER A 33 -3.80 -14.81 -3.99
CA SER A 33 -4.66 -14.41 -2.86
C SER A 33 -4.30 -15.15 -1.58
N HIS A 34 -3.98 -16.44 -1.66
CA HIS A 34 -3.52 -17.19 -0.49
C HIS A 34 -2.20 -16.64 0.05
N GLU A 35 -1.27 -16.29 -0.82
CA GLU A 35 -0.01 -15.67 -0.40
C GLU A 35 -0.24 -14.33 0.28
N MET A 36 -1.13 -13.51 -0.26
CA MET A 36 -1.49 -12.23 0.34
C MET A 36 -2.11 -12.42 1.71
N GLN A 37 -3.05 -13.35 1.85
CA GLN A 37 -3.66 -13.64 3.14
C GLN A 37 -2.61 -14.03 4.17
N ASN A 38 -1.68 -14.91 3.80
CA ASN A 38 -0.60 -15.32 4.69
C ASN A 38 0.29 -14.15 5.11
N LEU A 39 0.63 -13.28 4.15
CA LEU A 39 1.41 -12.07 4.43
C LEU A 39 0.69 -11.18 5.44
N LEU A 40 -0.59 -10.91 5.21
CA LEU A 40 -1.37 -10.01 6.04
C LEU A 40 -1.63 -10.60 7.43
N GLU A 41 -1.85 -11.90 7.54
CA GLU A 41 -1.97 -12.59 8.82
C GLU A 41 -0.65 -12.48 9.61
N THR A 42 0.47 -12.62 8.94
CA THR A 42 1.78 -12.45 9.56
C THR A 42 1.94 -11.03 10.11
N ILE A 43 1.60 -10.01 9.31
CA ILE A 43 1.68 -8.61 9.74
C ILE A 43 0.77 -8.36 10.95
N ALA A 44 -0.48 -8.79 10.88
CA ALA A 44 -1.43 -8.59 11.97
C ALA A 44 -1.00 -9.32 13.25
N GLY A 45 -0.34 -10.47 13.11
CA GLY A 45 0.19 -11.22 14.25
C GLY A 45 1.40 -10.58 14.92
N LEU A 46 2.05 -9.63 14.25
CA LEU A 46 3.26 -8.97 14.78
C LEU A 46 2.96 -7.67 15.53
N SER A 47 1.72 -7.18 15.50
CA SER A 47 1.35 -5.94 16.18
C SER A 47 -0.09 -6.00 16.67
N ASP A 48 -0.29 -5.66 17.95
CA ASP A 48 -1.63 -5.60 18.54
C ASP A 48 -2.47 -4.44 17.98
N HIS A 49 -1.83 -3.48 17.32
CA HIS A 49 -2.52 -2.33 16.72
C HIS A 49 -3.05 -2.62 15.32
N ILE A 50 -2.64 -3.72 14.71
CA ILE A 50 -3.02 -4.05 13.33
C ILE A 50 -3.97 -5.24 13.34
N THR A 51 -5.15 -5.06 12.76
CA THR A 51 -6.13 -6.12 12.60
C THR A 51 -6.36 -6.42 11.12
N LEU A 52 -6.84 -7.62 10.82
CA LEU A 52 -7.09 -8.05 9.44
C LEU A 52 -8.57 -8.38 9.26
N ARG A 53 -9.16 -7.85 8.20
CA ARG A 53 -10.45 -8.28 7.68
C ARG A 53 -10.27 -8.78 6.25
N THR A 54 -11.02 -9.82 5.89
CA THR A 54 -10.94 -10.43 4.56
C THR A 54 -12.23 -10.29 3.77
N ASP A 55 -13.09 -9.35 4.16
CA ASP A 55 -14.39 -9.11 3.56
C ASP A 55 -14.41 -7.93 2.59
N GLY A 56 -13.26 -7.52 2.10
CA GLY A 56 -13.15 -6.43 1.13
C GLY A 56 -13.84 -6.77 -0.19
N GLN A 57 -14.33 -5.73 -0.87
CA GLN A 57 -15.11 -5.86 -2.10
C GLN A 57 -14.48 -5.12 -3.28
N ASP A 58 -13.17 -4.95 -3.27
CA ASP A 58 -12.48 -4.31 -4.39
C ASP A 58 -12.49 -5.20 -5.63
N ALA A 59 -12.60 -4.58 -6.79
CA ALA A 59 -12.61 -5.30 -8.06
C ALA A 59 -11.25 -5.95 -8.37
N ARG A 60 -10.15 -5.32 -7.93
CA ARG A 60 -8.81 -5.91 -8.07
C ARG A 60 -8.58 -6.93 -6.96
N ARG A 61 -8.30 -8.18 -7.37
CA ARG A 61 -8.06 -9.28 -6.42
C ARG A 61 -6.83 -10.07 -6.86
N PRO A 62 -5.86 -10.28 -5.95
CA PRO A 62 -5.83 -9.86 -4.54
C PRO A 62 -5.43 -8.39 -4.38
N SER A 63 -6.03 -7.76 -3.40
CA SER A 63 -5.64 -6.42 -2.99
C SER A 63 -5.92 -6.24 -1.51
N PHE A 64 -5.33 -5.23 -0.89
CA PHE A 64 -5.68 -4.86 0.47
C PHE A 64 -5.53 -3.36 0.65
N SER A 65 -6.36 -2.82 1.51
CA SER A 65 -6.27 -1.41 1.90
C SER A 65 -5.81 -1.29 3.34
N LEU A 66 -5.19 -0.15 3.64
CA LEU A 66 -4.82 0.23 5.00
C LEU A 66 -5.82 1.28 5.45
N GLN A 67 -6.56 1.01 6.51
CA GLN A 67 -7.68 1.83 6.93
C GLN A 67 -7.60 2.14 8.42
N ARG A 68 -7.38 3.42 8.75
CA ARG A 68 -7.45 3.87 10.13
C ARG A 68 -8.88 3.75 10.64
N LEU A 69 -9.03 3.48 11.93
CA LEU A 69 -10.35 3.35 12.54
C LEU A 69 -11.13 4.65 12.39
N GLY A 70 -12.37 4.55 11.92
CA GLY A 70 -13.23 5.70 11.71
C GLY A 70 -12.94 6.52 10.46
N SER A 71 -12.03 6.07 9.60
CA SER A 71 -11.67 6.74 8.36
C SER A 71 -11.94 5.86 7.15
N GLU A 72 -12.05 6.49 5.99
CA GLU A 72 -12.10 5.76 4.73
C GLU A 72 -10.70 5.29 4.35
N SER A 73 -10.64 4.25 3.54
CA SER A 73 -9.38 3.75 2.99
C SER A 73 -8.82 4.73 1.97
N GLN A 74 -7.57 5.16 2.16
CA GLN A 74 -6.89 6.08 1.26
C GLN A 74 -5.78 5.42 0.45
N LEU A 75 -5.24 4.31 0.95
CA LEU A 75 -4.13 3.60 0.32
C LEU A 75 -4.46 2.13 0.14
N ARG A 76 -4.25 1.63 -1.08
CA ARG A 76 -4.48 0.24 -1.44
C ARG A 76 -3.29 -0.31 -2.22
N PHE A 77 -2.92 -1.54 -1.91
CA PHE A 77 -1.96 -2.32 -2.71
C PHE A 77 -2.71 -3.43 -3.43
N ALA A 78 -2.60 -3.46 -4.74
CA ALA A 78 -3.12 -4.54 -5.57
C ALA A 78 -1.95 -5.38 -6.06
N GLY A 79 -1.96 -6.67 -5.71
CA GLY A 79 -0.80 -7.55 -5.83
C GLY A 79 0.09 -7.49 -4.59
N LEU A 80 1.11 -8.32 -4.56
CA LEU A 80 1.99 -8.46 -3.39
C LEU A 80 3.09 -7.38 -3.40
N PRO A 81 3.16 -6.51 -2.39
CA PRO A 81 4.21 -5.50 -2.31
C PRO A 81 5.49 -6.09 -1.69
N LEU A 82 6.12 -6.97 -2.40
CA LEU A 82 7.35 -7.64 -2.00
C LEU A 82 8.50 -7.23 -2.94
N GLY A 83 9.61 -7.95 -2.93
CA GLY A 83 10.75 -7.57 -3.74
C GLY A 83 11.21 -6.15 -3.45
N HIS A 84 11.41 -5.34 -4.47
CA HIS A 84 11.84 -3.94 -4.32
C HIS A 84 10.79 -3.04 -3.64
N GLU A 85 9.53 -3.52 -3.53
CA GLU A 85 8.47 -2.76 -2.88
C GLU A 85 8.25 -3.14 -1.42
N PHE A 86 9.07 -4.03 -0.87
CA PHE A 86 8.93 -4.41 0.54
C PHE A 86 9.10 -3.20 1.48
N THR A 87 10.08 -2.35 1.22
CA THR A 87 10.28 -1.12 2.01
C THR A 87 9.07 -0.20 1.90
N SER A 88 8.45 -0.12 0.73
CA SER A 88 7.24 0.69 0.54
C SER A 88 6.09 0.17 1.41
N LEU A 89 5.93 -1.14 1.52
CA LEU A 89 4.96 -1.75 2.42
C LEU A 89 5.25 -1.39 3.87
N VAL A 90 6.50 -1.53 4.31
CA VAL A 90 6.89 -1.22 5.69
C VAL A 90 6.59 0.23 6.03
N LEU A 91 6.95 1.16 5.15
CA LEU A 91 6.70 2.59 5.36
C LEU A 91 5.20 2.90 5.42
N ALA A 92 4.41 2.28 4.54
CA ALA A 92 2.96 2.46 4.55
C ALA A 92 2.36 2.01 5.89
N LEU A 93 2.81 0.88 6.42
CA LEU A 93 2.36 0.38 7.72
C LEU A 93 2.75 1.35 8.86
N LEU A 94 3.98 1.82 8.83
CA LEU A 94 4.49 2.74 9.86
C LEU A 94 3.74 4.07 9.84
N TRP A 95 3.58 4.68 8.66
CA TRP A 95 2.91 5.97 8.53
C TRP A 95 1.42 5.88 8.89
N THR A 96 0.75 4.83 8.44
CA THR A 96 -0.65 4.59 8.80
C THR A 96 -0.79 4.39 10.31
N GLY A 97 0.18 3.74 10.93
CA GLY A 97 0.22 3.49 12.36
C GLY A 97 0.74 4.65 13.21
N GLY A 98 0.89 5.83 12.64
CA GLY A 98 1.23 7.04 13.38
C GLY A 98 2.70 7.38 13.48
N HIS A 99 3.59 6.57 12.90
CA HIS A 99 5.02 6.89 12.89
C HIS A 99 5.26 8.06 11.93
N PRO A 100 5.96 9.13 12.36
CA PRO A 100 6.14 10.30 11.51
C PRO A 100 7.06 10.02 10.33
N PRO A 101 6.74 10.55 9.13
CA PRO A 101 7.61 10.40 7.98
C PRO A 101 8.87 11.28 8.11
N LYS A 102 9.95 10.84 7.50
CA LYS A 102 11.20 11.61 7.45
C LYS A 102 11.17 12.60 6.29
N VAL A 103 10.25 13.55 6.37
CA VAL A 103 10.01 14.57 5.36
C VAL A 103 9.93 15.91 6.10
N GLU A 104 10.37 16.98 5.45
CA GLU A 104 10.34 18.30 6.06
C GLU A 104 8.91 18.74 6.39
N ALA A 105 8.75 19.44 7.50
CA ALA A 105 7.44 19.91 7.97
C ALA A 105 6.73 20.77 6.93
N GLU A 106 7.47 21.58 6.17
CA GLU A 106 6.92 22.41 5.11
C GLU A 106 6.28 21.56 4.01
N GLN A 107 6.93 20.47 3.60
CA GLN A 107 6.39 19.55 2.59
C GLN A 107 5.12 18.85 3.10
N ILE A 108 5.11 18.46 4.36
CA ILE A 108 3.93 17.85 4.98
C ILE A 108 2.75 18.82 4.94
N GLU A 109 2.96 20.08 5.30
CA GLU A 109 1.92 21.11 5.26
C GLU A 109 1.43 21.39 3.86
N GLN A 110 2.32 21.39 2.87
CA GLN A 110 1.94 21.56 1.47
C GLN A 110 1.05 20.43 0.99
N ILE A 111 1.36 19.18 1.34
CA ILE A 111 0.53 18.03 0.98
C ILE A 111 -0.85 18.14 1.64
N LYS A 112 -0.89 18.47 2.92
CA LYS A 112 -2.16 18.60 3.66
C LYS A 112 -3.03 19.73 3.15
N ALA A 113 -2.42 20.74 2.55
CA ALA A 113 -3.13 21.91 2.04
C ALA A 113 -3.73 21.72 0.64
N LEU A 114 -3.43 20.62 -0.03
CA LEU A 114 -3.99 20.34 -1.36
C LEU A 114 -5.50 20.14 -1.27
N ASP A 115 -6.24 20.92 -2.06
CA ASP A 115 -7.69 20.81 -2.16
C ASP A 115 -8.09 20.14 -3.48
N GLY A 116 -9.14 19.34 -3.45
CA GLY A 116 -9.67 18.69 -4.63
C GLY A 116 -9.83 17.20 -4.41
N ASP A 117 -10.14 16.49 -5.47
CA ASP A 117 -10.24 15.04 -5.47
C ASP A 117 -9.11 14.48 -6.33
N PHE A 118 -8.17 13.80 -5.69
CA PHE A 118 -7.02 13.21 -6.36
C PHE A 118 -7.06 11.70 -6.18
N GLU A 119 -7.20 10.98 -7.28
CA GLU A 119 -7.13 9.53 -7.27
C GLU A 119 -5.95 9.09 -8.13
N PHE A 120 -4.88 8.66 -7.47
CA PHE A 120 -3.69 8.17 -8.14
C PHE A 120 -3.75 6.65 -8.27
N GLU A 121 -3.35 6.17 -9.44
CA GLU A 121 -3.07 4.76 -9.67
C GLU A 121 -1.64 4.68 -10.19
N VAL A 122 -0.80 3.93 -9.49
CA VAL A 122 0.60 3.76 -9.90
C VAL A 122 0.88 2.31 -10.19
N TYR A 123 1.30 2.03 -11.43
CA TYR A 123 1.73 0.71 -11.85
C TYR A 123 3.20 0.53 -11.57
N MET A 124 3.56 -0.59 -10.96
CA MET A 124 4.93 -0.90 -10.59
C MET A 124 5.25 -2.35 -10.91
N SER A 125 6.53 -2.69 -10.83
CA SER A 125 7.03 -4.06 -10.92
C SER A 125 7.91 -4.33 -9.71
N LEU A 126 7.89 -5.56 -9.22
CA LEU A 126 8.69 -5.93 -8.04
C LEU A 126 10.20 -5.90 -8.30
N SER A 127 10.61 -5.87 -9.57
CA SER A 127 12.02 -5.76 -9.96
C SER A 127 12.43 -4.35 -10.43
N CYS A 128 11.53 -3.39 -10.33
CA CYS A 128 11.77 -2.02 -10.79
C CYS A 128 12.50 -1.21 -9.73
N HIS A 129 13.67 -0.68 -10.05
CA HIS A 129 14.48 0.10 -9.10
C HIS A 129 13.95 1.50 -8.86
N ASN A 130 13.26 2.09 -9.84
CA ASN A 130 12.77 3.47 -9.75
C ASN A 130 11.35 3.57 -9.20
N CYS A 131 10.62 2.45 -9.13
CA CYS A 131 9.24 2.45 -8.70
C CYS A 131 9.06 2.81 -7.21
N PRO A 132 9.92 2.34 -6.29
CA PRO A 132 9.68 2.60 -4.86
C PRO A 132 9.60 4.07 -4.49
N ASP A 133 10.40 4.94 -5.09
CA ASP A 133 10.35 6.37 -4.78
C ASP A 133 8.99 6.98 -5.11
N VAL A 134 8.43 6.62 -6.26
CA VAL A 134 7.12 7.10 -6.70
C VAL A 134 6.01 6.50 -5.82
N VAL A 135 6.08 5.19 -5.58
CA VAL A 135 5.11 4.49 -4.74
C VAL A 135 5.06 5.09 -3.35
N GLN A 136 6.22 5.33 -2.74
CA GLN A 136 6.30 5.88 -1.39
C GLN A 136 5.78 7.31 -1.32
N ALA A 137 6.11 8.14 -2.32
CA ALA A 137 5.62 9.52 -2.37
C ALA A 137 4.10 9.57 -2.46
N LEU A 138 3.50 8.81 -3.36
CA LEU A 138 2.04 8.79 -3.53
C LEU A 138 1.32 8.13 -2.36
N SER A 139 1.95 7.13 -1.73
CA SER A 139 1.42 6.51 -0.51
C SER A 139 1.37 7.52 0.64
N LEU A 140 2.45 8.27 0.83
CA LEU A 140 2.51 9.28 1.88
C LEU A 140 1.47 10.37 1.67
N MET A 141 1.32 10.84 0.43
CA MET A 141 0.31 11.85 0.11
C MET A 141 -1.09 11.38 0.48
N ALA A 142 -1.43 10.14 0.17
CA ALA A 142 -2.74 9.57 0.51
C ALA A 142 -2.94 9.47 2.03
N ILE A 143 -1.91 9.09 2.76
CA ILE A 143 -1.99 8.97 4.22
C ILE A 143 -2.14 10.33 4.89
N LEU A 144 -1.49 11.36 4.35
CA LEU A 144 -1.49 12.71 4.94
C LEU A 144 -2.72 13.54 4.57
N ASN A 145 -3.39 13.25 3.46
CA ASN A 145 -4.47 14.10 2.96
C ASN A 145 -5.70 13.25 2.60
N PRO A 146 -6.84 13.45 3.27
CA PRO A 146 -8.05 12.64 3.01
C PRO A 146 -8.67 12.87 1.62
N SER A 147 -8.28 13.92 0.89
CA SER A 147 -8.72 14.16 -0.49
C SER A 147 -7.90 13.37 -1.51
N ILE A 148 -6.85 12.68 -1.08
CA ILE A 148 -5.96 11.92 -1.97
C ILE A 148 -6.15 10.44 -1.71
N LYS A 149 -6.40 9.68 -2.78
CA LYS A 149 -6.44 8.21 -2.75
C LYS A 149 -5.35 7.69 -3.67
N THR A 150 -4.66 6.65 -3.24
CA THR A 150 -3.62 6.01 -4.04
C THR A 150 -3.82 4.50 -4.07
N THR A 151 -3.84 3.94 -5.28
CA THR A 151 -3.79 2.49 -5.49
C THR A 151 -2.45 2.15 -6.15
N VAL A 152 -1.69 1.29 -5.50
CA VAL A 152 -0.41 0.79 -6.00
C VAL A 152 -0.68 -0.57 -6.65
N ILE A 153 -0.36 -0.72 -7.93
CA ILE A 153 -0.74 -1.89 -8.71
C ILE A 153 0.51 -2.60 -9.23
N GLU A 154 0.67 -3.86 -8.83
CA GLU A 154 1.72 -4.71 -9.35
C GLU A 154 1.29 -5.20 -10.74
N GLY A 155 1.96 -4.70 -11.79
CA GLY A 155 1.54 -4.93 -13.18
C GLY A 155 1.58 -6.39 -13.61
N GLY A 156 2.48 -7.18 -13.04
CA GLY A 156 2.57 -8.60 -13.35
C GLY A 156 1.37 -9.41 -12.90
N ALA A 157 0.66 -8.96 -11.87
CA ALA A 157 -0.54 -9.61 -11.37
C ALA A 157 -1.82 -9.13 -12.08
N PHE A 158 -1.75 -8.02 -12.80
CA PHE A 158 -2.92 -7.39 -13.44
C PHE A 158 -2.64 -7.07 -14.90
N LYS A 159 -2.21 -8.09 -15.64
CA LYS A 159 -1.81 -7.94 -17.05
C LYS A 159 -2.92 -7.44 -17.95
N ALA A 160 -4.16 -7.84 -17.68
CA ALA A 160 -5.29 -7.44 -18.52
C ALA A 160 -5.49 -5.91 -18.49
N GLU A 161 -5.42 -5.30 -17.32
CA GLU A 161 -5.56 -3.84 -17.25
C GLU A 161 -4.31 -3.10 -17.72
N VAL A 162 -3.13 -3.68 -17.53
CA VAL A 162 -1.88 -3.13 -18.09
C VAL A 162 -1.98 -3.06 -19.62
N ASP A 163 -2.44 -4.12 -20.25
CA ASP A 163 -2.61 -4.17 -21.70
C ASP A 163 -3.71 -3.21 -22.15
N ALA A 164 -4.84 -3.19 -21.46
CA ALA A 164 -5.98 -2.32 -21.81
C ALA A 164 -5.63 -0.84 -21.72
N ARG A 165 -4.77 -0.47 -20.77
CA ARG A 165 -4.34 0.92 -20.58
C ARG A 165 -3.03 1.26 -21.31
N GLU A 166 -2.51 0.32 -22.06
CA GLU A 166 -1.25 0.50 -22.82
C GLU A 166 -0.10 0.97 -21.93
N VAL A 167 0.04 0.35 -20.75
CA VAL A 167 1.16 0.64 -19.85
C VAL A 167 2.41 -0.05 -20.38
N MET A 168 3.31 0.73 -20.96
CA MET A 168 4.50 0.22 -21.65
C MET A 168 5.75 0.24 -20.79
N ALA A 169 5.74 0.97 -19.69
CA ALA A 169 6.88 1.09 -18.78
C ALA A 169 6.40 1.44 -17.40
N VAL A 170 7.19 1.13 -16.38
CA VAL A 170 6.91 1.46 -14.99
C VAL A 170 8.05 2.26 -14.38
N PRO A 171 7.80 3.15 -13.41
CA PRO A 171 6.48 3.45 -12.86
C PRO A 171 5.61 4.24 -13.84
N MET A 172 4.31 3.93 -13.86
CA MET A 172 3.33 4.67 -14.65
C MET A 172 2.23 5.16 -13.71
N VAL A 173 1.99 6.46 -13.72
CA VAL A 173 1.02 7.10 -12.83
C VAL A 173 -0.17 7.63 -13.63
N PHE A 174 -1.35 7.28 -13.18
CA PHE A 174 -2.60 7.89 -13.66
C PHE A 174 -3.17 8.75 -12.55
N LEU A 175 -3.65 9.91 -12.91
CA LEU A 175 -4.37 10.80 -12.00
C LEU A 175 -5.80 10.95 -12.52
N ASN A 176 -6.78 10.56 -11.69
CA ASN A 176 -8.20 10.62 -12.02
C ASN A 176 -8.52 9.93 -13.34
N GLY A 177 -7.87 8.79 -13.57
CA GLY A 177 -8.10 7.95 -14.75
C GLY A 177 -7.31 8.34 -16.00
N GLN A 178 -6.44 9.33 -15.92
CA GLN A 178 -5.69 9.82 -17.08
C GLN A 178 -4.20 9.74 -16.88
#